data_2704a24987c2fa0329b254b68d3427c4
#
_entry.id   2704a24987c2fa0329b254b68d3427c4
#
_cell.length_a   1.000
_cell.length_b   1.000
_cell.length_c   1.000
_cell.angle_alpha   90.00
_cell.angle_beta   90.00
_cell.angle_gamma   90.00
#
_symmetry.space_group_name_H-M   'P 1'
#
loop_
_entity.id
_entity.type
_entity.pdbx_description
1 polymer ?
#
loop_
_entity_poly.entity_id
_entity_poly.type
_entity_poly.pdbx_seq_one_letter_code
_entity_poly.pdbx_strand_id
1 'polypeptide(L)'
;VQGRVENGLFTGTAILPRYTRAVNEDAELRIYAHKDGTDEMVNCTFSGITIGRHNAATAIADNQPPSIVKMYLNDEETTVDGAVVPANSTLYIQATDDYGINNQSMTMGNNTRLVLDGGKVNYDLVGQYTTLTDNGRTLNVAFPMSALSEGEHSLSFTTHDVAGNSAQRTISFSVGNTAAL
;
A
#
# COMPACT_ATOMS: atom_id res chain seq x y z
N VAL A 1 6.28 10.33 1.12
CA VAL A 1 5.87 11.10 2.31
C VAL A 1 4.97 12.24 1.85
N GLN A 2 3.87 12.46 2.53
CA GLN A 2 2.89 13.48 2.18
C GLN A 2 2.54 14.28 3.43
N GLY A 3 2.28 15.58 3.29
CA GLY A 3 1.88 16.45 4.39
C GLY A 3 1.59 17.88 3.93
N ARG A 4 1.30 18.75 4.87
CA ARG A 4 1.01 20.17 4.60
C ARG A 4 2.24 21.03 4.78
N VAL A 5 2.34 22.09 3.97
CA VAL A 5 3.31 23.17 4.16
C VAL A 5 2.64 24.22 5.05
N GLU A 6 3.23 24.49 6.21
CA GLU A 6 2.77 25.51 7.15
C GLU A 6 3.87 26.56 7.35
N ASN A 7 3.53 27.83 7.17
CA ASN A 7 4.50 28.94 7.27
C ASN A 7 5.77 28.75 6.41
N GLY A 8 5.64 28.15 5.23
CA GLY A 8 6.75 27.88 4.32
C GLY A 8 7.61 26.66 4.70
N LEU A 9 7.24 25.92 5.74
CA LEU A 9 7.98 24.75 6.20
C LEU A 9 7.17 23.45 6.03
N PHE A 10 7.82 22.41 5.52
CA PHE A 10 7.37 21.04 5.53
C PHE A 10 8.40 20.14 6.22
N THR A 11 7.96 19.33 7.15
CA THR A 11 8.78 18.32 7.80
C THR A 11 8.15 16.96 7.59
N GLY A 12 8.95 15.99 7.16
CA GLY A 12 8.50 14.62 6.96
C GLY A 12 9.63 13.64 7.20
N THR A 13 9.27 12.40 7.56
CA THR A 13 10.21 11.30 7.74
C THR A 13 9.90 10.24 6.69
N ALA A 14 10.91 9.84 5.91
CA ALA A 14 10.83 8.74 4.99
C ALA A 14 11.64 7.56 5.54
N ILE A 15 11.05 6.36 5.52
CA ILE A 15 11.73 5.13 5.87
C ILE A 15 12.18 4.46 4.59
N LEU A 16 13.47 4.12 4.50
CA LEU A 16 14.02 3.35 3.40
C LEU A 16 13.93 1.86 3.74
N PRO A 17 13.17 1.06 2.97
CA PRO A 17 13.10 -0.37 3.21
C PRO A 17 14.46 -1.06 3.07
N ARG A 18 14.67 -2.13 3.84
CA ARG A 18 15.92 -2.91 3.88
C ARG A 18 16.41 -3.34 2.48
N TYR A 19 15.49 -3.67 1.60
CA TYR A 19 15.78 -4.16 0.25
C TYR A 19 15.75 -3.06 -0.81
N THR A 20 15.72 -1.79 -0.42
CA THR A 20 15.96 -0.70 -1.37
C THR A 20 17.33 -0.93 -2.00
N ARG A 21 17.35 -1.01 -3.34
CA ARG A 21 18.57 -1.27 -4.09
C ARG A 21 19.50 -0.05 -3.94
N ALA A 22 20.31 -0.08 -2.90
CA ALA A 22 21.36 0.88 -2.69
C ALA A 22 22.58 0.41 -3.48
N VAL A 23 22.70 0.91 -4.66
CA VAL A 23 23.97 0.86 -5.38
C VAL A 23 24.52 2.26 -5.24
N ASN A 24 25.72 2.50 -4.85
CA ASN A 24 26.47 3.77 -4.75
C ASN A 24 26.12 4.81 -5.84
N GLU A 25 24.87 4.87 -6.25
CA GLU A 25 24.30 5.73 -7.27
C GLU A 25 23.63 6.91 -6.58
N ASP A 26 23.69 8.06 -7.20
CA ASP A 26 23.05 9.28 -6.75
C ASP A 26 21.52 9.07 -6.68
N ALA A 27 21.00 9.10 -5.49
CA ALA A 27 19.56 9.12 -5.27
C ALA A 27 19.03 10.54 -5.44
N GLU A 28 17.82 10.65 -5.95
CA GLU A 28 17.12 11.92 -6.09
C GLU A 28 15.94 11.98 -5.13
N LEU A 29 15.80 13.10 -4.42
CA LEU A 29 14.59 13.45 -3.69
C LEU A 29 13.78 14.42 -4.56
N ARG A 30 12.59 14.00 -4.98
CA ARG A 30 11.66 14.84 -5.71
C ARG A 30 10.56 15.33 -4.78
N ILE A 31 10.39 16.65 -4.74
CA ILE A 31 9.38 17.32 -3.92
C ILE A 31 8.41 18.01 -4.86
N TYR A 32 7.13 17.73 -4.65
CA TYR A 32 6.04 18.40 -5.33
C TYR A 32 5.12 19.02 -4.28
N ALA A 33 4.79 20.30 -4.45
CA ALA A 33 3.81 21.00 -3.63
C ALA A 33 2.85 21.79 -4.51
N HIS A 34 1.60 21.85 -4.12
CA HIS A 34 0.57 22.68 -4.75
C HIS A 34 -0.23 23.40 -3.68
N LYS A 35 -0.83 24.51 -4.07
CA LYS A 35 -1.73 25.27 -3.21
C LYS A 35 -3.17 24.97 -3.61
N ASP A 36 -3.94 24.47 -2.65
CA ASP A 36 -5.33 24.11 -2.87
C ASP A 36 -6.16 25.27 -3.43
N GLY A 37 -6.95 24.99 -4.47
CA GLY A 37 -7.83 25.98 -5.11
C GLY A 37 -7.13 26.98 -6.02
N THR A 38 -5.85 26.78 -6.34
CA THR A 38 -5.09 27.61 -7.29
C THR A 38 -4.26 26.74 -8.24
N ASP A 39 -3.72 27.35 -9.30
CA ASP A 39 -2.77 26.70 -10.23
C ASP A 39 -1.31 26.84 -9.74
N GLU A 40 -1.09 27.33 -8.53
CA GLU A 40 0.25 27.50 -7.97
C GLU A 40 0.83 26.14 -7.58
N MET A 41 1.97 25.80 -8.16
CA MET A 41 2.71 24.56 -7.88
C MET A 41 4.21 24.79 -7.85
N VAL A 42 4.88 23.97 -7.06
CA VAL A 42 6.35 23.92 -7.00
C VAL A 42 6.81 22.48 -7.20
N ASN A 43 7.79 22.29 -8.06
CA ASN A 43 8.47 21.04 -8.26
C ASN A 43 9.98 21.25 -8.05
N CYS A 44 10.57 20.46 -7.19
CA CYS A 44 11.98 20.57 -6.85
C CYS A 44 12.62 19.16 -6.82
N THR A 45 13.84 19.08 -7.31
CA THR A 45 14.64 17.83 -7.28
C THR A 45 15.95 18.12 -6.55
N PHE A 46 16.22 17.33 -5.52
CA PHE A 46 17.52 17.27 -4.86
C PHE A 46 18.29 16.05 -5.36
N SER A 47 19.44 16.27 -5.96
CA SER A 47 20.40 15.24 -6.38
C SER A 47 21.62 15.20 -5.45
N GLY A 48 22.45 14.18 -5.58
CA GLY A 48 23.67 14.02 -4.77
C GLY A 48 23.43 13.40 -3.38
N ILE A 49 22.28 12.77 -3.21
CA ILE A 49 21.98 11.98 -2.00
C ILE A 49 22.53 10.58 -2.24
N THR A 50 23.50 10.14 -1.42
CA THR A 50 24.00 8.78 -1.48
C THR A 50 23.26 7.90 -0.49
N ILE A 51 22.58 6.87 -0.97
CA ILE A 51 21.99 5.83 -0.11
C ILE A 51 23.11 4.86 0.25
N GLY A 52 23.52 4.88 1.52
CA GLY A 52 24.56 4.00 2.05
C GLY A 52 24.11 2.54 2.11
N ARG A 53 25.10 1.66 2.36
CA ARG A 53 24.82 0.24 2.63
C ARG A 53 24.11 0.11 3.99
N HIS A 54 23.35 -0.97 4.14
CA HIS A 54 22.78 -1.40 5.41
C HIS A 54 23.85 -1.39 6.53
N ASN A 55 23.58 -0.63 7.58
CA ASN A 55 24.40 -0.63 8.77
C ASN A 55 23.77 -1.57 9.82
N ALA A 56 24.35 -2.74 10.01
CA ALA A 56 23.84 -3.74 10.94
C ALA A 56 23.74 -3.25 12.40
N ALA A 57 24.57 -2.27 12.80
CA ALA A 57 24.54 -1.73 14.16
C ALA A 57 23.35 -0.79 14.42
N THR A 58 22.75 -0.22 13.37
CA THR A 58 21.61 0.70 13.46
C THR A 58 20.35 0.12 12.79
N ALA A 59 20.45 -1.12 12.30
CA ALA A 59 19.32 -1.79 11.67
C ALA A 59 18.24 -2.10 12.70
N ILE A 60 17.00 -1.87 12.31
CA ILE A 60 15.85 -2.32 13.07
C ILE A 60 15.85 -3.85 13.07
N ALA A 61 15.90 -4.45 14.24
CA ALA A 61 15.79 -5.90 14.43
C ALA A 61 14.29 -6.24 14.50
N ASP A 62 13.62 -6.18 13.36
CA ASP A 62 12.22 -6.53 13.24
C ASP A 62 12.06 -7.91 12.58
N ASN A 63 11.36 -8.80 13.29
CA ASN A 63 11.03 -10.15 12.85
C ASN A 63 9.50 -10.40 12.89
N GLN A 64 8.71 -9.35 13.11
CA GLN A 64 7.25 -9.46 13.14
C GLN A 64 6.70 -9.05 11.78
N PRO A 65 5.82 -9.86 11.18
CA PRO A 65 5.18 -9.48 9.94
C PRO A 65 4.11 -8.39 10.17
N PRO A 66 3.77 -7.62 9.13
CA PRO A 66 2.65 -6.69 9.19
C PRO A 66 1.34 -7.39 9.61
N SER A 67 0.47 -6.66 10.26
CA SER A 67 -0.87 -7.11 10.59
C SER A 67 -1.88 -6.59 9.58
N ILE A 68 -2.60 -7.48 8.88
CA ILE A 68 -3.73 -7.10 8.02
C ILE A 68 -4.97 -7.01 8.90
N VAL A 69 -5.25 -5.79 9.40
CA VAL A 69 -6.28 -5.50 10.38
C VAL A 69 -7.67 -5.62 9.78
N LYS A 70 -7.85 -5.09 8.56
CA LYS A 70 -9.13 -5.08 7.84
C LYS A 70 -8.92 -5.53 6.39
N MET A 71 -9.87 -6.31 5.88
CA MET A 71 -9.99 -6.65 4.48
C MET A 71 -11.45 -7.00 4.20
N TYR A 72 -12.16 -6.15 3.44
CA TYR A 72 -13.59 -6.30 3.20
C TYR A 72 -14.00 -5.62 1.87
N LEU A 73 -15.17 -6.00 1.37
CA LEU A 73 -15.77 -5.44 0.15
C LEU A 73 -16.96 -4.55 0.55
N ASN A 74 -16.98 -3.32 0.05
CA ASN A 74 -17.99 -2.29 0.25
C ASN A 74 -18.21 -1.90 1.72
N ASP A 75 -18.67 -2.82 2.54
CA ASP A 75 -19.03 -2.60 3.94
C ASP A 75 -18.38 -3.66 4.85
N GLU A 76 -17.71 -3.22 5.91
CA GLU A 76 -17.01 -4.09 6.86
C GLU A 76 -17.97 -5.04 7.61
N GLU A 77 -19.18 -4.56 7.93
CA GLU A 77 -20.15 -5.33 8.70
C GLU A 77 -20.78 -6.47 7.89
N THR A 78 -20.89 -6.29 6.57
CA THR A 78 -21.54 -7.25 5.68
C THR A 78 -20.59 -8.19 4.96
N THR A 79 -19.30 -7.88 4.91
CA THR A 79 -18.30 -8.74 4.28
C THR A 79 -17.81 -9.79 5.25
N VAL A 80 -18.49 -10.91 5.28
CA VAL A 80 -17.99 -12.15 5.87
C VAL A 80 -17.45 -13.07 4.76
N ASP A 81 -16.59 -14.00 5.12
CA ASP A 81 -16.11 -15.01 4.17
C ASP A 81 -17.30 -15.78 3.55
N GLY A 82 -17.37 -15.82 2.22
CA GLY A 82 -18.52 -16.37 1.49
C GLY A 82 -19.68 -15.38 1.22
N ALA A 83 -19.53 -14.09 1.53
CA ALA A 83 -20.56 -13.07 1.27
C ALA A 83 -20.90 -12.96 -0.22
N VAL A 84 -22.14 -12.60 -0.53
CA VAL A 84 -22.57 -12.24 -1.89
C VAL A 84 -22.45 -10.74 -2.08
N VAL A 85 -21.71 -10.31 -3.10
CA VAL A 85 -21.46 -8.89 -3.40
C VAL A 85 -21.80 -8.53 -4.84
N PRO A 86 -22.07 -7.27 -5.14
CA PRO A 86 -22.26 -6.79 -6.53
C PRO A 86 -20.98 -6.94 -7.36
N ALA A 87 -21.14 -7.07 -8.68
CA ALA A 87 -20.03 -7.16 -9.63
C ALA A 87 -19.06 -5.95 -9.59
N ASN A 88 -19.57 -4.78 -9.25
CA ASN A 88 -18.80 -3.55 -9.06
C ASN A 88 -18.66 -3.23 -7.58
N SER A 89 -17.71 -3.86 -6.93
CA SER A 89 -17.43 -3.66 -5.50
C SER A 89 -16.13 -2.93 -5.29
N THR A 90 -16.01 -2.24 -4.17
CA THR A 90 -14.74 -1.63 -3.76
C THR A 90 -14.13 -2.46 -2.64
N LEU A 91 -12.89 -2.87 -2.83
CA LEU A 91 -12.10 -3.55 -1.81
C LEU A 91 -11.42 -2.52 -0.90
N TYR A 92 -11.60 -2.68 0.40
CA TYR A 92 -10.91 -1.90 1.42
C TYR A 92 -9.99 -2.81 2.23
N ILE A 93 -8.76 -2.36 2.42
CA ILE A 93 -7.78 -3.06 3.26
C ILE A 93 -7.08 -2.05 4.16
N GLN A 94 -6.80 -2.49 5.39
CA GLN A 94 -5.91 -1.78 6.29
C GLN A 94 -4.88 -2.75 6.83
N ALA A 95 -3.60 -2.40 6.70
CA ALA A 95 -2.50 -3.12 7.30
C ALA A 95 -1.65 -2.19 8.15
N THR A 96 -1.11 -2.69 9.25
CA THR A 96 -0.29 -1.92 10.18
C THR A 96 1.00 -2.65 10.50
N ASP A 97 2.04 -1.88 10.81
CA ASP A 97 3.31 -2.38 11.25
C ASP A 97 4.02 -1.35 12.15
N ASP A 98 4.69 -1.79 13.22
CA ASP A 98 5.31 -0.89 14.20
C ASP A 98 6.50 -0.10 13.63
N TYR A 99 7.18 -0.66 12.63
CA TYR A 99 8.35 -0.06 11.99
C TYR A 99 8.05 0.53 10.61
N GLY A 100 6.95 0.12 10.01
CA GLY A 100 6.44 0.68 8.75
C GLY A 100 6.21 -0.33 7.65
N ILE A 101 5.26 -0.01 6.78
CA ILE A 101 4.89 -0.83 5.62
C ILE A 101 5.74 -0.44 4.41
N ASN A 102 6.25 -1.45 3.71
CA ASN A 102 6.92 -1.26 2.44
C ASN A 102 5.89 -1.09 1.31
N ASN A 103 5.63 0.14 0.91
CA ASN A 103 4.69 0.48 -0.17
C ASN A 103 5.45 0.95 -1.42
N GLN A 104 6.43 0.16 -1.89
CA GLN A 104 7.19 0.45 -3.11
C GLN A 104 6.85 -0.56 -4.20
N SER A 105 6.54 -0.08 -5.41
CA SER A 105 6.19 -0.90 -6.57
C SER A 105 7.37 -1.63 -7.21
N MET A 106 8.60 -1.21 -6.92
CA MET A 106 9.80 -1.60 -7.67
C MET A 106 10.72 -2.59 -6.95
N THR A 107 10.39 -3.03 -5.75
CA THR A 107 11.20 -4.03 -5.03
C THR A 107 10.85 -5.44 -5.49
N MET A 108 11.79 -6.11 -6.16
CA MET A 108 11.59 -7.49 -6.60
C MET A 108 11.25 -8.40 -5.42
N GLY A 109 10.04 -8.96 -5.46
CA GLY A 109 9.56 -9.93 -4.47
C GLY A 109 8.86 -9.38 -3.23
N ASN A 110 8.92 -8.06 -2.96
CA ASN A 110 8.39 -7.45 -1.74
C ASN A 110 7.32 -6.38 -2.00
N ASN A 111 6.56 -6.51 -3.07
CA ASN A 111 5.50 -5.56 -3.42
C ASN A 111 4.18 -5.89 -2.72
N THR A 112 3.48 -4.82 -2.35
CA THR A 112 2.06 -4.91 -2.01
C THR A 112 1.27 -5.27 -3.25
N ARG A 113 0.59 -6.41 -3.23
CA ARG A 113 -0.13 -6.96 -4.39
C ARG A 113 -1.45 -7.59 -4.00
N LEU A 114 -2.37 -7.59 -4.94
CA LEU A 114 -3.65 -8.27 -4.87
C LEU A 114 -3.74 -9.30 -6.00
N VAL A 115 -4.18 -10.49 -5.67
CA VAL A 115 -4.34 -11.61 -6.61
C VAL A 115 -5.78 -12.06 -6.61
N LEU A 116 -6.40 -12.07 -7.79
CA LEU A 116 -7.75 -12.59 -7.99
C LEU A 116 -7.68 -14.04 -8.50
N ASP A 117 -8.51 -14.91 -7.93
CA ASP A 117 -8.77 -16.28 -8.36
C ASP A 117 -7.49 -17.10 -8.58
N GLY A 118 -6.62 -17.10 -7.58
CA GLY A 118 -5.40 -17.92 -7.59
C GLY A 118 -4.39 -17.57 -8.67
N GLY A 119 -4.43 -16.33 -9.18
CA GLY A 119 -3.43 -15.83 -10.15
C GLY A 119 -3.97 -15.54 -11.53
N LYS A 120 -5.27 -15.63 -11.77
CA LYS A 120 -5.87 -15.20 -13.03
C LYS A 120 -5.60 -13.73 -13.33
N VAL A 121 -5.65 -12.89 -12.29
CA VAL A 121 -5.32 -11.48 -12.38
C VAL A 121 -4.45 -11.08 -11.19
N ASN A 122 -3.41 -10.28 -11.46
CA ASN A 122 -2.56 -9.66 -10.45
C ASN A 122 -2.69 -8.14 -10.59
N TYR A 123 -2.99 -7.46 -9.49
CA TYR A 123 -3.11 -6.01 -9.45
C TYR A 123 -1.91 -5.42 -8.70
N ASP A 124 -1.26 -4.43 -9.30
CA ASP A 124 -0.33 -3.55 -8.61
C ASP A 124 -1.16 -2.40 -8.01
N LEU A 125 -1.17 -2.33 -6.70
CA LEU A 125 -1.97 -1.35 -5.95
C LEU A 125 -1.19 -0.08 -5.63
N VAL A 126 0.14 -0.13 -5.74
CA VAL A 126 1.01 0.94 -5.25
C VAL A 126 0.85 2.23 -6.05
N GLY A 127 0.77 3.34 -5.33
CA GLY A 127 0.73 4.68 -5.87
C GLY A 127 -0.68 5.20 -6.18
N GLN A 128 -1.55 4.39 -6.76
CA GLN A 128 -2.89 4.85 -7.15
C GLN A 128 -3.97 4.50 -6.10
N TYR A 129 -3.88 3.31 -5.52
CA TYR A 129 -4.92 2.76 -4.65
C TYR A 129 -4.47 2.61 -3.20
N THR A 130 -3.26 3.04 -2.89
CA THR A 130 -2.66 2.92 -1.57
C THR A 130 -2.33 4.28 -0.97
N THR A 131 -2.57 4.42 0.32
CA THR A 131 -2.17 5.60 1.10
C THR A 131 -1.50 5.14 2.38
N LEU A 132 -0.31 5.69 2.65
CA LEU A 132 0.39 5.51 3.92
C LEU A 132 0.03 6.63 4.88
N THR A 133 -0.32 6.26 6.10
CA THR A 133 -0.59 7.18 7.22
C THR A 133 0.26 6.77 8.43
N ASP A 134 0.18 7.51 9.51
CA ASP A 134 0.95 7.25 10.73
C ASP A 134 2.45 7.06 10.47
N ASN A 135 3.07 8.02 9.79
CA ASN A 135 4.49 7.98 9.42
C ASN A 135 4.92 6.69 8.68
N GLY A 136 4.02 6.15 7.84
CA GLY A 136 4.29 4.95 7.06
C GLY A 136 3.96 3.63 7.77
N ARG A 137 3.39 3.67 8.98
CA ARG A 137 3.05 2.47 9.76
C ARG A 137 1.70 1.89 9.39
N THR A 138 0.82 2.67 8.80
CA THR A 138 -0.52 2.23 8.38
C THR A 138 -0.66 2.36 6.87
N LEU A 139 -0.93 1.24 6.21
CA LEU A 139 -1.31 1.18 4.80
C LEU A 139 -2.83 1.07 4.70
N ASN A 140 -3.43 1.96 3.95
CA ASN A 140 -4.83 1.89 3.58
C ASN A 140 -4.94 1.66 2.07
N VAL A 141 -5.80 0.73 1.68
CA VAL A 141 -6.12 0.43 0.28
C VAL A 141 -7.60 0.71 0.05
N ALA A 142 -7.91 1.38 -1.06
CA ALA A 142 -9.25 1.51 -1.60
C ALA A 142 -9.19 1.20 -3.10
N PHE A 143 -9.56 -0.03 -3.47
CA PHE A 143 -9.45 -0.53 -4.83
C PHE A 143 -10.82 -0.80 -5.45
N PRO A 144 -11.25 0.02 -6.43
CA PRO A 144 -12.49 -0.25 -7.17
C PRO A 144 -12.27 -1.44 -8.10
N MET A 145 -12.97 -2.52 -7.83
CA MET A 145 -12.95 -3.71 -8.67
C MET A 145 -13.83 -3.48 -9.90
N SER A 146 -13.27 -3.68 -11.08
CA SER A 146 -14.04 -3.65 -12.31
C SER A 146 -14.89 -4.92 -12.43
N ALA A 147 -16.02 -4.81 -13.13
CA ALA A 147 -17.05 -5.83 -13.28
C ALA A 147 -16.52 -7.27 -13.28
N LEU A 148 -16.69 -7.93 -12.16
CA LEU A 148 -16.37 -9.33 -11.99
C LEU A 148 -17.49 -10.18 -12.62
N SER A 149 -17.15 -11.37 -13.11
CA SER A 149 -18.14 -12.35 -13.55
C SER A 149 -19.01 -12.82 -12.37
N GLU A 150 -20.21 -13.28 -12.66
CA GLU A 150 -21.02 -13.97 -11.65
C GLU A 150 -20.32 -15.27 -11.21
N GLY A 151 -20.47 -15.63 -9.95
CA GLY A 151 -19.95 -16.85 -9.36
C GLY A 151 -18.96 -16.60 -8.21
N GLU A 152 -18.27 -17.67 -7.82
CA GLU A 152 -17.33 -17.65 -6.72
C GLU A 152 -15.98 -17.06 -7.12
N HIS A 153 -15.43 -16.22 -6.24
CA HIS A 153 -14.15 -15.56 -6.37
C HIS A 153 -13.35 -15.63 -5.08
N SER A 154 -12.05 -15.48 -5.22
CA SER A 154 -11.12 -15.31 -4.11
C SER A 154 -10.18 -14.13 -4.35
N LEU A 155 -9.90 -13.35 -3.29
CA LEU A 155 -8.91 -12.29 -3.29
C LEU A 155 -7.84 -12.58 -2.26
N SER A 156 -6.59 -12.62 -2.69
CA SER A 156 -5.43 -12.78 -1.83
C SER A 156 -4.58 -11.52 -1.85
N PHE A 157 -4.49 -10.87 -0.71
CA PHE A 157 -3.67 -9.67 -0.51
C PHE A 157 -2.39 -10.03 0.22
N THR A 158 -1.25 -9.53 -0.30
CA THR A 158 0.07 -9.70 0.31
C THR A 158 0.71 -8.33 0.49
N THR A 159 1.28 -8.10 1.65
CA THR A 159 2.07 -6.89 1.95
C THR A 159 3.33 -7.24 2.74
N HIS A 160 4.28 -6.32 2.76
CA HIS A 160 5.57 -6.47 3.43
C HIS A 160 5.84 -5.25 4.31
N ASP A 161 6.58 -5.44 5.37
CA ASP A 161 7.17 -4.34 6.14
C ASP A 161 8.49 -3.84 5.54
N VAL A 162 9.07 -2.81 6.15
CA VAL A 162 10.36 -2.25 5.74
C VAL A 162 11.54 -3.16 6.08
N ALA A 163 11.37 -4.13 6.97
CA ALA A 163 12.36 -5.15 7.32
C ALA A 163 12.33 -6.37 6.37
N GLY A 164 11.23 -6.53 5.61
CA GLY A 164 11.04 -7.59 4.61
C GLY A 164 10.22 -8.77 5.11
N ASN A 165 9.62 -8.70 6.30
CA ASN A 165 8.66 -9.70 6.72
C ASN A 165 7.36 -9.52 5.94
N SER A 166 6.59 -10.59 5.75
CA SER A 166 5.39 -10.57 4.91
C SER A 166 4.17 -11.09 5.62
N ALA A 167 3.02 -10.51 5.29
CA ALA A 167 1.71 -10.99 5.66
C ALA A 167 0.84 -11.20 4.44
N GLN A 168 -0.04 -12.20 4.52
CA GLN A 168 -1.02 -12.52 3.50
C GLN A 168 -2.37 -12.78 4.14
N ARG A 169 -3.44 -12.29 3.51
CA ARG A 169 -4.82 -12.62 3.85
C ARG A 169 -5.61 -12.91 2.59
N THR A 170 -6.45 -13.93 2.63
CA THR A 170 -7.36 -14.29 1.54
C THR A 170 -8.80 -14.22 2.05
N ILE A 171 -9.69 -13.70 1.23
CA ILE A 171 -11.15 -13.73 1.42
C ILE A 171 -11.79 -14.42 0.22
N SER A 172 -12.86 -15.16 0.47
CA SER A 172 -13.71 -15.78 -0.54
C SER A 172 -15.07 -15.07 -0.55
N PHE A 173 -15.64 -14.89 -1.72
CA PHE A 173 -16.93 -14.24 -1.90
C PHE A 173 -17.59 -14.72 -3.20
N SER A 174 -18.88 -14.47 -3.34
CA SER A 174 -19.61 -14.72 -4.59
C SER A 174 -20.07 -13.41 -5.18
N VAL A 175 -19.99 -13.30 -6.50
CA VAL A 175 -20.61 -12.20 -7.25
C VAL A 175 -21.98 -12.65 -7.73
N GLY A 176 -22.98 -11.89 -7.35
CA GLY A 176 -24.36 -12.17 -7.73
C GLY A 176 -25.21 -10.92 -7.69
N ASN A 177 -26.44 -11.06 -8.18
CA ASN A 177 -27.41 -9.99 -8.08
C ASN A 177 -27.93 -9.92 -6.64
N THR A 178 -27.52 -8.90 -5.88
CA THR A 178 -28.03 -8.60 -4.56
C THR A 178 -29.43 -8.01 -4.60
N ALA A 179 -30.24 -8.36 -5.60
CA ALA A 179 -31.62 -7.93 -5.68
C ALA A 179 -32.38 -8.47 -4.45
N ALA A 180 -32.55 -7.60 -3.49
CA ALA A 180 -33.51 -7.60 -2.37
C ALA A 180 -33.81 -8.98 -1.73
N LEU A 181 -33.20 -9.21 -0.59
CA LEU A 181 -33.87 -9.95 0.49
C LEU A 181 -34.78 -8.99 1.26
#